data_e1508012a0b2a2ac47b9eebec54f50f6
#
_entry.id   e1508012a0b2a2ac47b9eebec54f50f6
#
_cell.length_a   1.000
_cell.length_b   1.000
_cell.length_c   1.000
_cell.angle_alpha   90.00
_cell.angle_beta   90.00
_cell.angle_gamma   90.00
#
_symmetry.space_group_name_H-M   'P 1'
#
loop_
_entity.id
_entity.type
_entity.pdbx_description
1 polymer ?
#
loop_
_entity_poly.entity_id
_entity_poly.type
_entity_poly.pdbx_seq_one_letter_code
_entity_poly.pdbx_strand_id
1 'polypeptide(L)'
;MSTAPKMSEADLCAAFIAAVPTQERRDLPKWVAYPETAGFDILLVRADGFQIGIEAKLALNARVVSQILPYREGWHYGTTAGPDCRAVLVPAEKCNADLVRICAALGVTVLRLHTDPLKHGGRWGNPFSPYLPDERTGLGSDEWHPWAPPERCPVPEYVPDVQAGASAPVKLSDWKVKAIRLSVILEERAVTRADFKALQLSPTNWLCPRGWLERGECGGWVRCDRTPDFEAQHPTNYAQIRGDRARWMPTAPAPRPMQAALL
;
A
#
# COMPACT_ATOMS: atom_id res chain seq x y z
N MET A 1 -3.38 31.00 -24.19
CA MET A 1 -3.77 29.58 -24.33
C MET A 1 -3.30 28.86 -23.08
N SER A 2 -4.21 28.51 -22.18
CA SER A 2 -3.87 27.72 -20.97
C SER A 2 -3.59 26.28 -21.41
N THR A 3 -2.35 25.83 -21.31
CA THR A 3 -2.01 24.41 -21.50
C THR A 3 -2.63 23.64 -20.34
N ALA A 4 -3.54 22.73 -20.63
CA ALA A 4 -4.04 21.79 -19.62
C ALA A 4 -2.86 21.13 -18.89
N PRO A 5 -2.94 20.95 -17.55
CA PRO A 5 -1.86 20.34 -16.78
C PRO A 5 -1.57 18.95 -17.35
N LYS A 6 -0.28 18.66 -17.54
CA LYS A 6 0.18 17.36 -18.07
C LYS A 6 -0.07 16.31 -16.99
N MET A 7 -0.76 15.21 -17.32
CA MET A 7 -0.99 14.07 -16.44
C MET A 7 0.34 13.56 -15.85
N SER A 8 0.35 13.28 -14.54
CA SER A 8 1.45 12.61 -13.83
C SER A 8 1.19 11.10 -13.68
N GLU A 9 2.20 10.32 -13.27
CA GLU A 9 2.02 8.90 -12.91
C GLU A 9 1.07 8.75 -11.73
N ALA A 10 1.12 9.68 -10.76
CA ALA A 10 0.21 9.72 -9.65
C ALA A 10 -1.25 9.99 -10.05
N ASP A 11 -1.50 10.88 -11.03
CA ASP A 11 -2.84 11.12 -11.58
C ASP A 11 -3.37 9.87 -12.30
N LEU A 12 -2.49 9.17 -13.05
CA LEU A 12 -2.82 7.92 -13.72
C LEU A 12 -3.23 6.84 -12.71
N CYS A 13 -2.47 6.66 -11.63
CA CYS A 13 -2.79 5.73 -10.56
C CYS A 13 -4.11 6.09 -9.87
N ALA A 14 -4.32 7.36 -9.52
CA ALA A 14 -5.53 7.83 -8.86
C ALA A 14 -6.78 7.58 -9.72
N ALA A 15 -6.71 7.89 -11.02
CA ALA A 15 -7.80 7.65 -11.97
C ALA A 15 -8.09 6.15 -12.13
N PHE A 16 -7.07 5.30 -12.18
CA PHE A 16 -7.25 3.85 -12.23
C PHE A 16 -7.89 3.32 -10.95
N ILE A 17 -7.39 3.69 -9.76
CA ILE A 17 -7.95 3.27 -8.47
C ILE A 17 -9.42 3.67 -8.36
N ALA A 18 -9.77 4.89 -8.77
CA ALA A 18 -11.16 5.36 -8.79
C ALA A 18 -12.05 4.58 -9.78
N ALA A 19 -11.47 4.03 -10.84
CA ALA A 19 -12.17 3.25 -11.84
C ALA A 19 -12.39 1.77 -11.45
N VAL A 20 -11.58 1.20 -10.56
CA VAL A 20 -11.68 -0.20 -10.13
C VAL A 20 -13.10 -0.57 -9.67
N PRO A 21 -13.79 0.18 -8.77
CA PRO A 21 -15.14 -0.16 -8.34
C PRO A 21 -16.18 -0.14 -9.45
N THR A 22 -15.95 0.59 -10.55
CA THR A 22 -16.90 0.66 -11.67
C THR A 22 -16.98 -0.64 -12.48
N GLN A 23 -15.97 -1.51 -12.37
CA GLN A 23 -15.96 -2.84 -12.98
C GLN A 23 -16.55 -3.92 -12.09
N GLU A 24 -16.81 -3.60 -10.82
CA GLU A 24 -17.40 -4.54 -9.89
C GLU A 24 -18.87 -4.77 -10.23
N ARG A 25 -19.23 -6.02 -10.48
CA ARG A 25 -20.63 -6.47 -10.55
C ARG A 25 -21.06 -6.89 -9.14
N ARG A 26 -22.35 -6.81 -8.84
CA ARG A 26 -22.89 -7.13 -7.50
C ARG A 26 -22.55 -8.54 -7.01
N ASP A 27 -22.24 -9.43 -7.92
CA ASP A 27 -21.99 -10.86 -7.69
C ASP A 27 -20.52 -11.26 -7.85
N LEU A 28 -19.61 -10.30 -8.06
CA LEU A 28 -18.17 -10.56 -8.18
C LEU A 28 -17.42 -10.16 -6.91
N PRO A 29 -16.30 -10.85 -6.60
CA PRO A 29 -15.43 -10.48 -5.49
C PRO A 29 -14.90 -9.06 -5.66
N LYS A 30 -14.96 -8.29 -4.58
CA LYS A 30 -14.46 -6.92 -4.56
C LYS A 30 -12.95 -6.86 -4.59
N TRP A 31 -12.43 -5.85 -5.27
CA TRP A 31 -11.02 -5.52 -5.31
C TRP A 31 -10.69 -4.38 -4.35
N VAL A 32 -9.58 -4.49 -3.64
CA VAL A 32 -9.01 -3.41 -2.80
C VAL A 32 -7.66 -3.03 -3.37
N ALA A 33 -7.46 -1.74 -3.63
CA ALA A 33 -6.20 -1.21 -4.09
C ALA A 33 -5.34 -0.77 -2.88
N TYR A 34 -4.12 -1.27 -2.80
CA TYR A 34 -3.11 -0.91 -1.81
C TYR A 34 -2.00 -0.12 -2.50
N PRO A 35 -1.98 1.23 -2.38
CA PRO A 35 -0.92 2.06 -2.94
C PRO A 35 0.45 1.73 -2.35
N GLU A 36 1.51 1.83 -3.15
CA GLU A 36 2.93 1.71 -2.74
C GLU A 36 3.23 0.47 -1.89
N THR A 37 2.61 -0.65 -2.22
CA THR A 37 2.65 -1.88 -1.42
C THR A 37 3.43 -2.98 -2.12
N ALA A 38 4.24 -3.70 -1.35
CA ALA A 38 5.06 -4.84 -1.79
C ALA A 38 6.00 -4.54 -2.98
N GLY A 39 6.41 -3.29 -3.14
CA GLY A 39 7.30 -2.85 -4.22
C GLY A 39 6.60 -2.48 -5.52
N PHE A 40 5.28 -2.48 -5.55
CA PHE A 40 4.46 -2.02 -6.67
C PHE A 40 3.86 -0.65 -6.41
N ASP A 41 3.61 0.14 -7.45
CA ASP A 41 2.86 1.40 -7.33
C ASP A 41 1.44 1.12 -6.81
N ILE A 42 0.82 0.00 -7.24
CA ILE A 42 -0.46 -0.47 -6.75
C ILE A 42 -0.41 -2.00 -6.61
N LEU A 43 -0.79 -2.52 -5.44
CA LEU A 43 -1.13 -3.93 -5.27
C LEU A 43 -2.66 -4.04 -5.19
N LEU A 44 -3.30 -4.61 -6.22
CA LEU A 44 -4.71 -4.97 -6.15
C LEU A 44 -4.86 -6.31 -5.44
N VAL A 45 -5.77 -6.38 -4.47
CA VAL A 45 -6.09 -7.61 -3.75
C VAL A 45 -7.59 -7.88 -3.86
N ARG A 46 -7.95 -9.04 -4.36
CA ARG A 46 -9.33 -9.52 -4.43
C ARG A 46 -9.76 -10.14 -3.11
N ALA A 47 -11.05 -10.21 -2.83
CA ALA A 47 -11.57 -10.72 -1.56
C ALA A 47 -11.16 -12.18 -1.22
N ASP A 48 -10.84 -12.99 -2.22
CA ASP A 48 -10.29 -14.36 -2.06
C ASP A 48 -8.76 -14.39 -1.86
N GLY A 49 -8.13 -13.21 -1.81
CA GLY A 49 -6.69 -13.04 -1.66
C GLY A 49 -5.89 -13.06 -2.96
N PHE A 50 -6.52 -13.21 -4.14
CA PHE A 50 -5.83 -13.10 -5.43
C PHE A 50 -5.23 -11.71 -5.61
N GLN A 51 -4.00 -11.63 -6.15
CA GLN A 51 -3.22 -10.40 -6.19
C GLN A 51 -2.75 -10.03 -7.60
N ILE A 52 -2.80 -8.73 -7.90
CA ILE A 52 -2.20 -8.16 -9.10
C ILE A 52 -1.24 -7.05 -8.69
N GLY A 53 0.06 -7.22 -8.99
CA GLY A 53 1.07 -6.17 -8.83
C GLY A 53 1.12 -5.29 -10.07
N ILE A 54 1.03 -3.97 -9.88
CA ILE A 54 0.93 -3.00 -10.98
C ILE A 54 2.03 -1.94 -10.84
N GLU A 55 2.75 -1.72 -11.95
CA GLU A 55 3.65 -0.58 -12.17
C GLU A 55 3.01 0.40 -13.15
N ALA A 56 2.99 1.69 -12.83
CA ALA A 56 2.36 2.73 -13.63
C ALA A 56 3.40 3.58 -14.37
N LYS A 57 3.17 3.85 -15.65
CA LYS A 57 4.01 4.76 -16.46
C LYS A 57 3.17 5.52 -17.46
N LEU A 58 3.60 6.74 -17.79
CA LEU A 58 2.93 7.58 -18.78
C LEU A 58 3.11 7.10 -20.24
N ALA A 59 3.95 6.10 -20.45
CA ALA A 59 4.10 5.41 -21.74
C ALA A 59 4.68 4.02 -21.52
N LEU A 60 4.23 3.05 -22.32
CA LEU A 60 4.81 1.72 -22.35
C LEU A 60 6.22 1.78 -22.94
N ASN A 61 7.23 1.37 -22.16
CA ASN A 61 8.64 1.35 -22.57
C ASN A 61 9.38 0.20 -21.90
N ALA A 62 10.59 -0.11 -22.38
CA ALA A 62 11.38 -1.23 -21.86
C ALA A 62 11.72 -1.10 -20.37
N ARG A 63 11.83 0.14 -19.83
CA ARG A 63 12.15 0.35 -18.42
C ARG A 63 11.03 -0.14 -17.51
N VAL A 64 9.77 0.19 -17.79
CA VAL A 64 8.65 -0.29 -16.97
C VAL A 64 8.48 -1.80 -17.09
N VAL A 65 8.72 -2.38 -18.27
CA VAL A 65 8.73 -3.84 -18.44
C VAL A 65 9.80 -4.47 -17.55
N SER A 66 10.99 -3.90 -17.48
CA SER A 66 12.06 -4.37 -16.58
C SER A 66 11.70 -4.20 -15.09
N GLN A 67 11.01 -3.12 -14.71
CA GLN A 67 10.61 -2.87 -13.33
C GLN A 67 9.58 -3.87 -12.82
N ILE A 68 8.58 -4.22 -13.66
CA ILE A 68 7.50 -5.15 -13.25
C ILE A 68 7.97 -6.61 -13.15
N LEU A 69 9.04 -6.98 -13.84
CA LEU A 69 9.58 -8.32 -13.78
C LEU A 69 10.28 -8.56 -12.42
N PRO A 70 10.23 -9.78 -11.87
CA PRO A 70 10.92 -10.07 -10.64
C PRO A 70 12.43 -9.90 -10.82
N TYR A 71 13.05 -9.15 -9.93
CA TYR A 71 14.50 -9.04 -9.90
C TYR A 71 15.11 -10.39 -9.48
N ARG A 72 15.96 -10.95 -10.34
CA ARG A 72 16.65 -12.22 -10.08
C ARG A 72 18.06 -11.92 -9.62
N GLU A 73 18.28 -11.80 -8.31
CA GLU A 73 19.61 -11.85 -7.73
C GLU A 73 20.05 -13.32 -7.54
N GLY A 74 21.03 -13.74 -8.32
CA GLY A 74 21.73 -15.00 -8.13
C GLY A 74 20.92 -16.27 -8.40
N TRP A 75 21.42 -17.41 -7.90
CA TRP A 75 20.94 -18.77 -8.12
C TRP A 75 19.68 -19.14 -7.30
N HIS A 76 19.08 -18.23 -6.55
CA HIS A 76 17.90 -18.48 -5.72
C HIS A 76 16.61 -18.36 -6.55
N TYR A 77 16.33 -19.39 -7.31
CA TYR A 77 15.05 -19.57 -7.99
C TYR A 77 13.94 -19.84 -6.97
N GLY A 78 12.93 -19.00 -6.89
CA GLY A 78 11.60 -19.41 -6.44
C GLY A 78 11.22 -19.19 -4.98
N THR A 79 11.89 -18.31 -4.22
CA THR A 79 11.55 -18.06 -2.79
C THR A 79 11.02 -16.66 -2.49
N THR A 80 10.82 -15.82 -3.48
CA THR A 80 10.34 -14.45 -3.25
C THR A 80 8.82 -14.40 -3.34
N ALA A 81 8.19 -13.83 -2.32
CA ALA A 81 6.76 -13.55 -2.35
C ALA A 81 6.42 -12.68 -3.56
N GLY A 82 5.28 -12.93 -4.18
CA GLY A 82 4.86 -12.21 -5.39
C GLY A 82 3.34 -12.19 -5.57
N PRO A 83 2.83 -11.35 -6.48
CA PRO A 83 1.42 -11.35 -6.85
C PRO A 83 1.11 -12.51 -7.79
N ASP A 84 -0.16 -12.91 -7.86
CA ASP A 84 -0.64 -13.93 -8.80
C ASP A 84 -0.53 -13.48 -10.26
N CYS A 85 -0.69 -12.19 -10.55
CA CYS A 85 -0.47 -11.58 -11.86
C CYS A 85 0.35 -10.31 -11.74
N ARG A 86 1.02 -9.92 -12.84
CA ARG A 86 1.78 -8.68 -12.96
C ARG A 86 1.25 -7.86 -14.13
N ALA A 87 1.10 -6.56 -13.93
CA ALA A 87 0.58 -5.67 -14.95
C ALA A 87 1.34 -4.33 -14.99
N VAL A 88 1.38 -3.74 -16.18
CA VAL A 88 1.83 -2.36 -16.39
C VAL A 88 0.61 -1.50 -16.69
N LEU A 89 0.42 -0.41 -15.98
CA LEU A 89 -0.63 0.57 -16.21
C LEU A 89 -0.12 1.73 -17.03
N VAL A 90 -0.76 1.99 -18.17
CA VAL A 90 -0.42 3.10 -19.06
C VAL A 90 -1.68 3.78 -19.62
N PRO A 91 -1.60 5.05 -20.08
CA PRO A 91 -2.65 5.65 -20.89
C PRO A 91 -2.84 4.86 -22.18
N ALA A 92 -4.09 4.62 -22.59
CA ALA A 92 -4.41 3.77 -23.73
C ALA A 92 -3.75 4.24 -25.04
N GLU A 93 -3.63 5.55 -25.22
CA GLU A 93 -3.01 6.18 -26.41
C GLU A 93 -1.47 6.11 -26.40
N LYS A 94 -0.86 5.67 -25.32
CA LYS A 94 0.62 5.56 -25.15
C LYS A 94 1.12 4.12 -25.21
N CYS A 95 0.33 3.21 -25.75
CA CYS A 95 0.69 1.82 -25.96
C CYS A 95 1.36 1.60 -27.33
N ASN A 96 2.50 0.93 -27.30
CA ASN A 96 3.17 0.40 -28.50
C ASN A 96 2.77 -1.07 -28.67
N ALA A 97 2.24 -1.43 -29.84
CA ALA A 97 1.73 -2.78 -30.10
C ALA A 97 2.81 -3.88 -29.99
N ASP A 98 4.04 -3.58 -30.39
CA ASP A 98 5.14 -4.56 -30.31
C ASP A 98 5.55 -4.78 -28.85
N LEU A 99 5.59 -3.72 -28.02
CA LEU A 99 5.85 -3.84 -26.60
C LEU A 99 4.71 -4.57 -25.87
N VAL A 100 3.46 -4.40 -26.28
CA VAL A 100 2.32 -5.18 -25.72
C VAL A 100 2.53 -6.68 -25.99
N ARG A 101 2.96 -7.06 -27.20
CA ARG A 101 3.28 -8.46 -27.52
C ARG A 101 4.45 -9.00 -26.70
N ILE A 102 5.48 -8.17 -26.51
CA ILE A 102 6.62 -8.54 -25.65
C ILE A 102 6.16 -8.74 -24.19
N CYS A 103 5.34 -7.83 -23.66
CA CYS A 103 4.75 -7.98 -22.33
C CYS A 103 4.00 -9.30 -22.20
N ALA A 104 3.12 -9.62 -23.14
CA ALA A 104 2.37 -10.89 -23.15
C ALA A 104 3.31 -12.11 -23.17
N ALA A 105 4.34 -12.10 -24.01
CA ALA A 105 5.36 -13.17 -24.06
C ALA A 105 6.15 -13.31 -22.74
N LEU A 106 6.26 -12.24 -21.95
CA LEU A 106 6.89 -12.23 -20.63
C LEU A 106 5.89 -12.49 -19.50
N GLY A 107 4.63 -12.79 -19.78
CA GLY A 107 3.59 -12.99 -18.78
C GLY A 107 3.18 -11.71 -18.04
N VAL A 108 3.29 -10.56 -18.70
CA VAL A 108 2.92 -9.24 -18.15
C VAL A 108 1.70 -8.70 -18.88
N THR A 109 0.66 -8.38 -18.13
CA THR A 109 -0.56 -7.75 -18.69
C THR A 109 -0.36 -6.24 -18.86
N VAL A 110 -0.87 -5.67 -19.96
CA VAL A 110 -0.86 -4.23 -20.17
C VAL A 110 -2.25 -3.66 -19.92
N LEU A 111 -2.43 -3.02 -18.75
CA LEU A 111 -3.63 -2.26 -18.40
C LEU A 111 -3.61 -0.90 -19.09
N ARG A 112 -4.62 -0.63 -19.88
CA ARG A 112 -4.76 0.59 -20.68
C ARG A 112 -5.90 1.44 -20.09
N LEU A 113 -5.55 2.55 -19.44
CA LEU A 113 -6.54 3.51 -18.94
C LEU A 113 -6.96 4.47 -20.06
N HIS A 114 -8.25 4.57 -20.30
CA HIS A 114 -8.83 5.52 -21.25
C HIS A 114 -9.00 6.87 -20.56
N THR A 115 -8.13 7.83 -20.87
CA THR A 115 -8.09 9.15 -20.23
C THR A 115 -9.12 10.14 -20.80
N ASP A 116 -9.65 9.84 -21.99
CA ASP A 116 -10.71 10.64 -22.64
C ASP A 116 -12.08 9.97 -22.41
N PRO A 117 -13.00 10.60 -21.65
CA PRO A 117 -14.35 10.07 -21.42
C PRO A 117 -15.15 9.79 -22.70
N LEU A 118 -14.87 10.51 -23.77
CA LEU A 118 -15.53 10.33 -25.08
C LEU A 118 -14.95 9.13 -25.85
N LYS A 119 -13.76 8.68 -25.47
CA LYS A 119 -13.06 7.53 -26.05
C LYS A 119 -13.11 6.31 -25.13
N HIS A 120 -13.90 6.35 -24.06
CA HIS A 120 -14.13 5.17 -23.22
C HIS A 120 -14.52 4.00 -24.11
N GLY A 121 -13.50 3.18 -24.41
CA GLY A 121 -13.46 2.24 -25.49
C GLY A 121 -14.55 1.22 -25.42
N GLY A 122 -15.40 1.26 -26.41
CA GLY A 122 -16.33 0.21 -26.69
C GLY A 122 -17.71 0.38 -26.05
N ARG A 123 -18.61 -0.47 -26.52
CA ARG A 123 -20.04 -0.56 -26.31
C ARG A 123 -20.52 -0.47 -24.83
N TRP A 124 -19.59 -0.44 -23.85
CA TRP A 124 -19.88 -0.56 -22.41
C TRP A 124 -19.26 0.54 -21.53
N GLY A 125 -18.58 1.54 -22.11
CA GLY A 125 -18.05 2.68 -21.33
C GLY A 125 -17.00 2.29 -20.26
N ASN A 126 -16.19 1.25 -20.52
CA ASN A 126 -15.20 0.79 -19.59
C ASN A 126 -14.00 1.77 -19.50
N PRO A 127 -13.66 2.29 -18.29
CA PRO A 127 -12.57 3.25 -18.15
C PRO A 127 -11.18 2.67 -18.40
N PHE A 128 -11.01 1.35 -18.32
CA PHE A 128 -9.74 0.67 -18.63
C PHE A 128 -9.94 -0.73 -19.23
N SER A 129 -8.91 -1.27 -19.85
CA SER A 129 -8.88 -2.62 -20.43
C SER A 129 -7.51 -3.28 -20.22
N PRO A 130 -7.44 -4.62 -20.08
CA PRO A 130 -8.55 -5.57 -20.00
C PRO A 130 -9.37 -5.44 -18.72
N TYR A 131 -10.51 -6.16 -18.66
CA TYR A 131 -11.26 -6.32 -17.41
C TYR A 131 -10.42 -7.05 -16.37
N LEU A 132 -10.64 -6.71 -15.09
CA LEU A 132 -10.01 -7.47 -14.01
C LEU A 132 -10.48 -8.93 -14.04
N PRO A 133 -9.59 -9.89 -13.72
CA PRO A 133 -9.94 -11.31 -13.76
C PRO A 133 -10.98 -11.64 -12.71
N ASP A 134 -11.95 -12.47 -13.06
CA ASP A 134 -12.97 -12.99 -12.15
C ASP A 134 -12.86 -14.53 -11.98
N GLU A 135 -13.51 -15.07 -10.95
CA GLU A 135 -13.46 -16.50 -10.65
C GLU A 135 -14.23 -17.36 -11.66
N ARG A 136 -15.26 -16.80 -12.32
CA ARG A 136 -16.17 -17.54 -13.20
C ARG A 136 -15.57 -17.73 -14.58
N THR A 137 -14.84 -16.75 -15.05
CA THR A 137 -14.19 -16.78 -16.36
C THR A 137 -12.76 -17.30 -16.26
N GLY A 138 -12.33 -17.75 -15.09
CA GLY A 138 -10.95 -18.06 -14.80
C GLY A 138 -10.10 -16.80 -14.88
N LEU A 139 -8.99 -16.83 -15.61
CA LEU A 139 -8.23 -15.60 -15.88
C LEU A 139 -8.92 -14.67 -16.90
N GLY A 140 -10.13 -15.05 -17.38
CA GLY A 140 -11.13 -14.22 -18.06
C GLY A 140 -10.78 -13.74 -19.45
N SER A 141 -9.54 -13.71 -19.80
CA SER A 141 -9.04 -13.38 -21.15
C SER A 141 -7.63 -13.90 -21.31
N ASP A 142 -7.22 -14.14 -22.54
CA ASP A 142 -5.83 -14.48 -22.90
C ASP A 142 -4.82 -13.36 -22.55
N GLU A 143 -5.32 -12.23 -21.97
CA GLU A 143 -4.50 -11.09 -21.60
C GLU A 143 -3.97 -11.18 -20.15
N TRP A 144 -4.51 -12.08 -19.28
CA TRP A 144 -4.03 -12.29 -17.93
C TRP A 144 -3.16 -13.55 -17.84
N HIS A 145 -1.97 -13.39 -17.25
CA HIS A 145 -0.95 -14.43 -17.19
C HIS A 145 -0.62 -14.76 -15.71
N PRO A 146 -0.91 -15.98 -15.23
CA PRO A 146 -0.60 -16.35 -13.85
C PRO A 146 0.90 -16.59 -13.65
N TRP A 147 1.42 -16.07 -12.54
CA TRP A 147 2.82 -16.26 -12.12
C TRP A 147 2.98 -17.37 -11.09
N ALA A 148 1.90 -17.80 -10.44
CA ALA A 148 1.87 -18.85 -9.42
C ALA A 148 3.03 -18.74 -8.40
N PRO A 149 3.15 -17.62 -7.65
CA PRO A 149 4.22 -17.45 -6.70
C PRO A 149 4.11 -18.47 -5.57
N PRO A 150 5.25 -18.93 -4.97
CA PRO A 150 5.23 -19.86 -3.83
C PRO A 150 4.55 -19.24 -2.61
N GLU A 151 4.60 -17.92 -2.47
CA GLU A 151 3.96 -17.13 -1.43
C GLU A 151 3.45 -15.82 -2.02
N ARG A 152 2.27 -15.38 -1.60
CA ARG A 152 1.71 -14.10 -2.00
C ARG A 152 2.37 -12.95 -1.27
N CYS A 153 2.32 -11.76 -1.87
CA CYS A 153 2.79 -10.53 -1.22
C CYS A 153 2.09 -10.32 0.12
N PRO A 154 2.80 -9.91 1.18
CA PRO A 154 2.17 -9.52 2.42
C PRO A 154 1.29 -8.28 2.20
N VAL A 155 0.06 -8.34 2.70
CA VAL A 155 -0.91 -7.24 2.62
C VAL A 155 -0.92 -6.51 3.97
N PRO A 156 -0.74 -5.18 4.01
CA PRO A 156 -0.79 -4.44 5.26
C PRO A 156 -2.20 -4.46 5.87
N GLU A 157 -2.26 -4.34 7.19
CA GLU A 157 -3.54 -4.34 7.95
C GLU A 157 -4.48 -3.19 7.54
N TYR A 158 -3.91 -2.06 7.14
CA TYR A 158 -4.64 -0.88 6.66
C TYR A 158 -4.24 -0.56 5.23
N VAL A 159 -5.20 -0.11 4.43
CA VAL A 159 -4.90 0.44 3.10
C VAL A 159 -4.09 1.74 3.29
N PRO A 160 -2.88 1.84 2.73
CA PRO A 160 -2.06 3.04 2.88
C PRO A 160 -2.75 4.29 2.32
N ASP A 161 -2.74 5.38 3.08
CA ASP A 161 -3.26 6.70 2.67
C ASP A 161 -2.22 7.54 1.92
N VAL A 162 -1.43 6.89 1.09
CA VAL A 162 -0.40 7.51 0.27
C VAL A 162 -0.82 7.55 -1.19
N GLN A 163 -0.25 8.48 -1.94
CA GLN A 163 -0.51 8.60 -3.37
C GLN A 163 0.34 7.59 -4.13
N ALA A 164 -0.30 6.65 -4.84
CA ALA A 164 0.38 5.70 -5.72
C ALA A 164 1.12 6.41 -6.86
N GLY A 165 2.28 5.90 -7.26
CA GLY A 165 3.09 6.49 -8.33
C GLY A 165 3.74 7.83 -8.00
N ALA A 166 3.82 8.20 -6.73
CA ALA A 166 4.51 9.41 -6.28
C ALA A 166 6.03 9.21 -6.18
N SER A 167 6.80 10.29 -6.44
CA SER A 167 8.26 10.26 -6.32
C SER A 167 8.70 10.21 -4.88
N ALA A 168 8.96 9.16 -4.22
CA ALA A 168 9.33 9.00 -2.81
C ALA A 168 8.14 9.15 -1.83
N PRO A 169 7.13 8.29 -1.94
CA PRO A 169 6.00 8.31 -1.02
C PRO A 169 6.42 7.93 0.40
N VAL A 170 5.72 8.49 1.38
CA VAL A 170 5.89 8.11 2.79
C VAL A 170 5.13 6.81 3.05
N LYS A 171 5.75 5.66 2.79
CA LYS A 171 5.11 4.33 2.87
C LYS A 171 4.56 4.01 4.26
N LEU A 172 3.36 3.45 4.33
CA LEU A 172 2.79 2.87 5.54
C LEU A 172 3.36 1.46 5.76
N SER A 173 4.49 1.36 6.43
CA SER A 173 5.09 0.08 6.81
C SER A 173 4.46 -0.48 8.08
N ASP A 174 4.61 -1.78 8.35
CA ASP A 174 4.22 -2.41 9.62
C ASP A 174 4.82 -1.69 10.84
N TRP A 175 6.09 -1.27 10.73
CA TRP A 175 6.74 -0.44 11.75
C TRP A 175 5.98 0.88 11.98
N LYS A 176 5.53 1.55 10.91
CA LYS A 176 4.77 2.80 11.02
C LYS A 176 3.40 2.61 11.67
N VAL A 177 2.69 1.54 11.33
CA VAL A 177 1.42 1.20 12.01
C VAL A 177 1.65 1.06 13.52
N LYS A 178 2.71 0.36 13.94
CA LYS A 178 3.10 0.23 15.36
C LYS A 178 3.49 1.58 15.97
N ALA A 179 4.19 2.43 15.23
CA ALA A 179 4.56 3.79 15.67
C ALA A 179 3.32 4.69 15.85
N ILE A 180 2.35 4.61 14.92
CA ILE A 180 1.07 5.31 15.05
C ILE A 180 0.31 4.81 16.30
N ARG A 181 0.23 3.49 16.51
CA ARG A 181 -0.37 2.92 17.72
C ARG A 181 0.26 3.47 19.00
N LEU A 182 1.59 3.56 19.05
CA LEU A 182 2.30 4.17 20.17
C LEU A 182 1.93 5.65 20.34
N SER A 183 1.80 6.40 19.25
CA SER A 183 1.40 7.80 19.24
C SER A 183 -0.03 8.00 19.74
N VAL A 184 -0.95 7.08 19.44
CA VAL A 184 -2.32 7.08 19.97
C VAL A 184 -2.31 6.80 21.49
N ILE A 185 -1.47 5.88 21.99
CA ILE A 185 -1.33 5.67 23.44
C ILE A 185 -0.86 6.97 24.13
N LEU A 186 0.06 7.70 23.51
CA LEU A 186 0.59 8.97 24.02
C LEU A 186 -0.45 10.11 24.08
N GLU A 187 -1.59 9.98 23.40
CA GLU A 187 -2.71 10.93 23.55
C GLU A 187 -3.43 10.75 24.90
N GLU A 188 -3.45 9.53 25.43
CA GLU A 188 -4.20 9.18 26.62
C GLU A 188 -3.32 9.11 27.89
N ARG A 189 -2.08 8.68 27.75
CA ARG A 189 -1.17 8.47 28.88
C ARG A 189 0.31 8.40 28.46
N ALA A 190 1.19 8.56 29.42
CA ALA A 190 2.60 8.26 29.24
C ALA A 190 2.80 6.78 28.86
N VAL A 191 3.71 6.51 27.93
CA VAL A 191 4.05 5.14 27.52
C VAL A 191 5.11 4.54 28.42
N THR A 192 5.11 3.21 28.49
CA THR A 192 6.04 2.41 29.26
C THR A 192 6.80 1.43 28.38
N ARG A 193 7.83 0.77 28.90
CA ARG A 193 8.51 -0.31 28.18
C ARG A 193 7.59 -1.49 27.86
N ALA A 194 6.54 -1.70 28.65
CA ALA A 194 5.54 -2.74 28.40
C ALA A 194 4.75 -2.46 27.11
N ASP A 195 4.45 -1.19 26.82
CA ASP A 195 3.75 -0.80 25.59
C ASP A 195 4.59 -1.10 24.35
N PHE A 196 5.89 -0.79 24.37
CA PHE A 196 6.81 -1.15 23.30
C PHE A 196 6.86 -2.67 23.07
N LYS A 197 6.89 -3.45 24.15
CA LYS A 197 6.87 -4.92 24.06
C LYS A 197 5.55 -5.44 23.50
N ALA A 198 4.42 -4.91 23.96
CA ALA A 198 3.10 -5.30 23.48
C ALA A 198 2.91 -4.98 21.99
N LEU A 199 3.40 -3.84 21.54
CA LEU A 199 3.38 -3.43 20.13
C LEU A 199 4.49 -4.06 19.28
N GLN A 200 5.39 -4.84 19.88
CA GLN A 200 6.58 -5.39 19.20
C GLN A 200 7.40 -4.28 18.48
N LEU A 201 7.54 -3.12 19.12
CA LEU A 201 8.24 -1.96 18.62
C LEU A 201 9.57 -1.79 19.35
N SER A 202 10.67 -1.63 18.60
CA SER A 202 11.97 -1.35 19.22
C SER A 202 11.96 0.03 19.90
N PRO A 203 12.36 0.12 21.18
CA PRO A 203 12.40 1.39 21.89
C PRO A 203 13.60 2.28 21.51
N THR A 204 14.55 1.80 20.72
CA THR A 204 15.85 2.43 20.53
C THR A 204 15.75 3.90 20.09
N ASN A 205 15.00 4.17 19.01
CA ASN A 205 14.86 5.54 18.50
C ASN A 205 13.95 6.42 19.37
N TRP A 206 13.16 5.81 20.25
CA TRP A 206 12.18 6.50 21.07
C TRP A 206 12.76 6.94 22.41
N LEU A 207 13.58 6.07 23.03
CA LEU A 207 13.99 6.20 24.44
C LEU A 207 15.50 6.50 24.62
N CYS A 208 16.26 6.71 23.56
CA CYS A 208 17.67 7.12 23.68
C CYS A 208 17.78 8.58 24.21
N PRO A 209 18.96 9.04 24.66
CA PRO A 209 19.13 10.38 25.25
C PRO A 209 18.71 11.54 24.33
N ARG A 210 18.71 11.34 23.02
CA ARG A 210 18.17 12.27 22.00
C ARG A 210 17.01 11.65 21.21
N GLY A 211 16.27 10.76 21.88
CA GLY A 211 15.14 10.06 21.28
C GLY A 211 13.92 10.95 21.06
N TRP A 212 12.91 10.33 20.54
CA TRP A 212 11.64 10.99 20.18
C TRP A 212 10.70 11.19 21.37
N LEU A 213 11.03 10.65 22.54
CA LEU A 213 10.26 10.82 23.79
C LEU A 213 11.18 11.27 24.92
N GLU A 214 10.62 11.97 25.88
CA GLU A 214 11.29 12.37 27.11
C GLU A 214 10.63 11.76 28.35
N ARG A 215 11.32 11.81 29.49
CA ARG A 215 10.80 11.31 30.77
C ARG A 215 9.71 12.22 31.29
N GLY A 216 8.52 11.63 31.54
CA GLY A 216 7.45 12.32 32.23
C GLY A 216 7.63 12.30 33.76
N GLU A 217 7.02 13.24 34.48
CA GLU A 217 7.10 13.41 35.91
C GLU A 217 6.59 12.18 36.70
N CYS A 218 5.54 11.52 36.21
CA CYS A 218 4.93 10.34 36.86
C CYS A 218 5.59 9.01 36.48
N GLY A 219 6.76 9.05 35.86
CA GLY A 219 7.47 7.83 35.48
C GLY A 219 7.09 7.28 34.15
N GLY A 220 7.29 7.15 33.14
CA GLY A 220 6.97 6.79 31.76
C GLY A 220 7.64 7.76 30.81
N TRP A 221 7.20 7.75 29.58
CA TRP A 221 7.70 8.63 28.53
C TRP A 221 6.54 9.37 27.89
N VAL A 222 6.76 10.66 27.58
CA VAL A 222 5.80 11.58 26.96
C VAL A 222 6.38 12.17 25.69
N ARG A 223 5.54 12.81 24.89
CA ARG A 223 5.95 13.51 23.67
C ARG A 223 6.89 14.67 23.99
N CYS A 224 7.81 14.95 23.09
CA CYS A 224 8.66 16.14 23.09
C CYS A 224 8.69 16.74 21.67
N ASP A 225 9.39 17.83 21.49
CA ASP A 225 9.58 18.54 20.20
C ASP A 225 10.20 17.68 19.07
N ARG A 226 10.87 16.59 19.43
CA ARG A 226 11.46 15.63 18.47
C ARG A 226 10.52 14.48 18.08
N THR A 227 9.35 14.38 18.71
CA THR A 227 8.39 13.32 18.39
C THR A 227 7.87 13.51 16.96
N PRO A 228 8.03 12.51 16.05
CA PRO A 228 7.50 12.62 14.71
C PRO A 228 5.98 12.80 14.70
N ASP A 229 5.51 13.67 13.84
CA ASP A 229 4.09 13.86 13.59
C ASP A 229 3.58 12.80 12.60
N PHE A 230 3.16 11.66 13.14
CA PHE A 230 2.61 10.57 12.33
C PHE A 230 1.18 10.86 11.86
N GLU A 231 0.44 11.73 12.53
CA GLU A 231 -0.90 12.14 12.11
C GLU A 231 -0.82 12.99 10.83
N ALA A 232 0.10 13.94 10.76
CA ALA A 232 0.35 14.71 9.54
C ALA A 232 0.89 13.84 8.38
N GLN A 233 1.66 12.79 8.68
CA GLN A 233 2.20 11.88 7.66
C GLN A 233 1.14 10.94 7.08
N HIS A 234 0.19 10.47 7.90
CA HIS A 234 -0.82 9.46 7.56
C HIS A 234 -2.17 9.80 8.21
N PRO A 235 -2.84 10.89 7.81
CA PRO A 235 -4.02 11.39 8.51
C PRO A 235 -5.19 10.39 8.53
N THR A 236 -5.45 9.73 7.41
CA THR A 236 -6.53 8.75 7.30
C THR A 236 -6.21 7.48 8.10
N ASN A 237 -4.99 6.95 7.95
CA ASN A 237 -4.58 5.76 8.69
C ASN A 237 -4.48 6.04 10.19
N TYR A 238 -4.04 7.22 10.60
CA TYR A 238 -4.02 7.62 12.00
C TYR A 238 -5.42 7.60 12.61
N ALA A 239 -6.40 8.20 11.93
CA ALA A 239 -7.80 8.20 12.36
C ALA A 239 -8.39 6.77 12.43
N GLN A 240 -8.11 5.92 11.44
CA GLN A 240 -8.54 4.51 11.44
C GLN A 240 -7.95 3.74 12.62
N ILE A 241 -6.62 3.82 12.83
CA ILE A 241 -5.91 3.13 13.90
C ILE A 241 -6.39 3.62 15.27
N ARG A 242 -6.64 4.93 15.43
CA ARG A 242 -7.25 5.50 16.64
C ARG A 242 -8.68 4.96 16.86
N GLY A 243 -9.49 4.85 15.82
CA GLY A 243 -10.84 4.28 15.87
C GLY A 243 -10.83 2.80 16.29
N ASP A 244 -9.85 2.05 15.82
CA ASP A 244 -9.69 0.61 16.12
C ASP A 244 -8.98 0.32 17.46
N ARG A 245 -8.71 1.34 18.28
CA ARG A 245 -7.89 1.19 19.50
C ARG A 245 -8.37 0.07 20.43
N ALA A 246 -9.65 -0.19 20.52
CA ALA A 246 -10.20 -1.25 21.35
C ALA A 246 -9.70 -2.67 20.96
N ARG A 247 -9.27 -2.85 19.70
CA ARG A 247 -8.78 -4.14 19.19
C ARG A 247 -7.31 -4.40 19.50
N TRP A 248 -6.49 -3.35 19.61
CA TRP A 248 -5.04 -3.48 19.68
C TRP A 248 -4.39 -2.81 20.88
N MET A 249 -5.12 -1.93 21.63
CA MET A 249 -4.54 -1.14 22.72
C MET A 249 -4.17 -2.04 23.91
N PRO A 250 -2.92 -2.01 24.40
CA PRO A 250 -2.54 -2.77 25.58
C PRO A 250 -3.28 -2.25 26.82
N THR A 251 -3.68 -3.16 27.71
CA THR A 251 -4.21 -2.78 29.01
C THR A 251 -3.19 -1.91 29.74
N ALA A 252 -3.62 -0.79 30.30
CA ALA A 252 -2.75 0.08 31.08
C ALA A 252 -2.09 -0.73 32.22
N PRO A 253 -0.76 -0.64 32.40
CA PRO A 253 -0.12 -1.30 33.52
C PRO A 253 -0.72 -0.76 34.87
N ALA A 254 -1.01 -1.66 35.78
CA ALA A 254 -1.49 -1.26 37.09
C ALA A 254 -0.55 -0.22 37.71
N PRO A 255 -1.06 0.84 38.36
CA PRO A 255 -0.23 1.82 39.06
C PRO A 255 0.66 1.10 40.04
N ARG A 256 1.97 1.34 39.99
CA ARG A 256 2.87 0.82 41.05
C ARG A 256 2.39 1.38 42.38
N PRO A 257 2.20 0.53 43.39
CA PRO A 257 1.95 1.04 44.74
C PRO A 257 3.09 2.01 45.11
N MET A 258 2.73 3.23 45.51
CA MET A 258 3.71 4.16 46.07
C MET A 258 4.39 3.41 47.22
N GLN A 259 5.70 3.15 47.07
CA GLN A 259 6.49 2.73 48.22
C GLN A 259 6.38 3.87 49.21
N ALA A 260 5.65 3.61 50.30
CA ALA A 260 5.63 4.51 51.43
C ALA A 260 7.10 4.73 51.81
N ALA A 261 7.55 5.97 51.76
CA ALA A 261 8.85 6.34 52.27
C ALA A 261 8.82 5.95 53.77
N LEU A 262 9.59 4.93 54.14
CA LEU A 262 9.91 4.66 55.53
C LEU A 262 10.77 5.83 56.00
N LEU A 263 10.14 6.71 56.75
CA LEU A 263 10.81 7.71 57.61
C LEU A 263 11.64 7.01 58.66
#